data_8289bba40483005623a93aa95ea6d219
#
_entry.id   8289bba40483005623a93aa95ea6d219
#
_cell.length_a   1.000
_cell.length_b   1.000
_cell.length_c   1.000
_cell.angle_alpha   90.00
_cell.angle_beta   90.00
_cell.angle_gamma   90.00
#
_symmetry.space_group_name_H-M   'P 1'
#
loop_
_entity.id
_entity.type
_entity.pdbx_description
1 polymer ?
#
loop_
_entity_poly.entity_id
_entity_poly.type
_entity_poly.pdbx_seq_one_letter_code
_entity_poly.pdbx_strand_id
1 'polypeptide(L)'
;LGLPDSLGLNTFELAYEQNPEVPMIILSGLADEELAARIVKEGAQDYLVKGKFDGHLLARAIRYAIERHKTKAELRSLSLMDELTGLYNRRGFLTLAEQQVKIANRLRKRLLLVYADMDNLKWINDTLGHKEGDQAIKDLADLLNHTFRASDLIARMGGDEFAVLGLEESVADFKKIRARLQQKAGARKESPEKPYRLSFSMGFVQYDPEKTEGIDELLARADRLMYEEKTLKKAKEKGRG
;
A
#
# COMPACT_ATOMS: atom_id res chain seq x y z
N LEU A 1 -16.85 20.09 17.76
CA LEU A 1 -15.46 19.67 17.93
C LEU A 1 -14.62 20.90 18.26
N GLY A 2 -14.16 20.99 19.48
CA GLY A 2 -13.24 22.02 19.96
C GLY A 2 -12.40 21.43 21.06
N LEU A 3 -11.12 21.23 20.79
CA LEU A 3 -10.08 20.90 21.76
C LEU A 3 -9.16 22.12 21.91
N PRO A 4 -8.36 22.21 22.98
CA PRO A 4 -7.47 23.35 23.17
C PRO A 4 -6.48 23.58 22.03
N ASP A 5 -6.16 22.52 21.29
CA ASP A 5 -5.12 22.43 20.26
C ASP A 5 -5.68 22.18 18.84
N SER A 6 -6.99 21.94 18.68
CA SER A 6 -7.60 21.70 17.37
C SER A 6 -9.10 22.03 17.33
N LEU A 7 -9.60 22.51 16.19
CA LEU A 7 -10.98 22.96 16.01
C LEU A 7 -11.64 22.30 14.79
N GLY A 8 -12.93 21.99 14.93
CA GLY A 8 -13.81 21.57 13.82
C GLY A 8 -13.37 20.25 13.16
N LEU A 9 -13.35 20.26 11.82
CA LEU A 9 -13.01 19.09 10.99
C LEU A 9 -11.59 18.59 11.25
N ASN A 10 -10.62 19.50 11.44
CA ASN A 10 -9.23 19.17 11.67
C ASN A 10 -9.01 18.25 12.90
N THR A 11 -9.83 18.40 13.96
CA THR A 11 -9.78 17.49 15.12
C THR A 11 -10.12 16.05 14.74
N PHE A 12 -11.10 15.89 13.85
CA PHE A 12 -11.48 14.57 13.37
C PHE A 12 -10.40 13.99 12.46
N GLU A 13 -9.90 14.78 11.50
CA GLU A 13 -8.86 14.35 10.53
C GLU A 13 -7.61 13.85 11.26
N LEU A 14 -7.09 14.59 12.23
CA LEU A 14 -5.93 14.16 13.04
C LEU A 14 -6.18 12.86 13.82
N ALA A 15 -7.37 12.71 14.42
CA ALA A 15 -7.70 11.49 15.14
C ALA A 15 -7.87 10.30 14.21
N TYR A 16 -8.46 10.51 13.04
CA TYR A 16 -8.71 9.47 12.04
C TYR A 16 -7.42 9.01 11.37
N GLU A 17 -6.50 9.93 11.04
CA GLU A 17 -5.18 9.59 10.48
C GLU A 17 -4.35 8.71 11.42
N GLN A 18 -4.45 8.93 12.74
CA GLN A 18 -3.74 8.11 13.71
C GLN A 18 -4.38 6.72 13.93
N ASN A 19 -5.68 6.60 13.72
CA ASN A 19 -6.44 5.37 14.03
C ASN A 19 -7.51 5.06 12.96
N PRO A 20 -7.14 4.83 11.68
CA PRO A 20 -8.10 4.64 10.59
C PRO A 20 -8.94 3.36 10.73
N GLU A 21 -8.44 2.38 11.48
CA GLU A 21 -9.11 1.10 11.72
C GLU A 21 -10.11 1.14 12.91
N VAL A 22 -10.26 2.30 13.57
CA VAL A 22 -11.20 2.45 14.67
C VAL A 22 -12.46 3.18 14.21
N PRO A 23 -13.67 2.60 14.36
CA PRO A 23 -14.89 3.30 13.99
C PRO A 23 -15.12 4.51 14.90
N MET A 24 -15.25 5.70 14.31
CA MET A 24 -15.41 6.94 15.05
C MET A 24 -16.82 7.50 14.94
N ILE A 25 -17.40 7.87 16.07
CA ILE A 25 -18.65 8.62 16.19
C ILE A 25 -18.32 10.00 16.78
N ILE A 26 -18.79 11.05 16.16
CA ILE A 26 -18.53 12.41 16.58
C ILE A 26 -19.68 12.92 17.45
N LEU A 27 -19.34 13.38 18.67
CA LEU A 27 -20.28 14.03 19.57
C LEU A 27 -19.98 15.53 19.63
N SER A 28 -20.87 16.38 19.11
CA SER A 28 -20.68 17.83 19.05
C SER A 28 -21.83 18.60 19.72
N GLY A 29 -21.52 19.76 20.28
CA GLY A 29 -22.53 20.71 20.77
C GLY A 29 -23.16 21.54 19.65
N LEU A 30 -22.59 21.54 18.43
CA LEU A 30 -23.08 22.28 17.28
C LEU A 30 -24.02 21.42 16.46
N ALA A 31 -25.20 21.96 16.13
CA ALA A 31 -26.16 21.37 15.19
C ALA A 31 -25.89 21.94 13.78
N ASP A 32 -24.73 21.60 13.22
CA ASP A 32 -24.30 22.04 11.88
C ASP A 32 -24.39 20.81 10.94
N GLU A 33 -25.40 20.81 10.07
CA GLU A 33 -25.68 19.72 9.16
C GLU A 33 -24.63 19.61 8.04
N GLU A 34 -24.05 20.74 7.59
CA GLU A 34 -23.00 20.73 6.56
C GLU A 34 -21.71 20.15 7.11
N LEU A 35 -21.32 20.55 8.32
CA LEU A 35 -20.17 19.98 9.01
C LEU A 35 -20.36 18.49 9.30
N ALA A 36 -21.55 18.08 9.74
CA ALA A 36 -21.90 16.68 9.98
C ALA A 36 -21.75 15.83 8.70
N ALA A 37 -22.32 16.32 7.57
CA ALA A 37 -22.23 15.63 6.29
C ALA A 37 -20.78 15.51 5.80
N ARG A 38 -19.94 16.53 5.97
CA ARG A 38 -18.53 16.52 5.62
C ARG A 38 -17.75 15.52 6.46
N ILE A 39 -17.92 15.53 7.78
CA ILE A 39 -17.24 14.61 8.70
C ILE A 39 -17.59 13.15 8.39
N VAL A 40 -18.84 12.85 8.08
CA VAL A 40 -19.27 11.50 7.68
C VAL A 40 -18.66 11.12 6.33
N LYS A 41 -18.57 12.05 5.38
CA LYS A 41 -17.95 11.84 4.08
C LYS A 41 -16.43 11.55 4.20
N GLU A 42 -15.76 12.19 5.16
CA GLU A 42 -14.33 11.99 5.45
C GLU A 42 -14.04 10.71 6.27
N GLY A 43 -15.08 9.94 6.66
CA GLY A 43 -14.89 8.61 7.23
C GLY A 43 -15.46 8.35 8.61
N ALA A 44 -16.03 9.36 9.29
CA ALA A 44 -16.76 9.14 10.54
C ALA A 44 -17.97 8.23 10.31
N GLN A 45 -18.27 7.39 11.29
CA GLN A 45 -19.41 6.47 11.19
C GLN A 45 -20.76 7.16 11.48
N ASP A 46 -20.74 8.17 12.33
CA ASP A 46 -21.93 8.96 12.67
C ASP A 46 -21.57 10.29 13.32
N TYR A 47 -22.54 11.23 13.37
CA TYR A 47 -22.41 12.52 14.02
C TYR A 47 -23.66 12.76 14.89
N LEU A 48 -23.46 12.95 16.20
CA LEU A 48 -24.54 13.15 17.17
C LEU A 48 -24.41 14.51 17.87
N VAL A 49 -25.53 15.24 17.97
CA VAL A 49 -25.57 16.54 18.63
C VAL A 49 -25.82 16.35 20.12
N LYS A 50 -24.90 16.83 20.99
CA LYS A 50 -25.02 16.76 22.45
C LYS A 50 -26.34 17.40 22.90
N GLY A 51 -27.05 16.70 23.80
CA GLY A 51 -28.35 17.14 24.30
C GLY A 51 -29.53 16.80 23.40
N LYS A 52 -29.31 16.25 22.18
CA LYS A 52 -30.36 15.78 21.27
C LYS A 52 -30.46 14.25 21.16
N PHE A 53 -29.74 13.52 21.98
CA PHE A 53 -29.80 12.05 22.06
C PHE A 53 -29.79 11.56 23.52
N ASP A 54 -30.40 10.42 23.75
CA ASP A 54 -30.34 9.69 24.99
C ASP A 54 -29.31 8.55 24.93
N GLY A 55 -29.10 7.88 26.08
CA GLY A 55 -28.17 6.75 26.16
C GLY A 55 -28.53 5.58 25.24
N HIS A 56 -29.83 5.41 24.94
CA HIS A 56 -30.31 4.33 24.07
C HIS A 56 -29.94 4.60 22.61
N LEU A 57 -30.11 5.83 22.16
CA LEU A 57 -29.72 6.25 20.80
C LEU A 57 -28.18 6.14 20.62
N LEU A 58 -27.41 6.60 21.60
CA LEU A 58 -25.94 6.49 21.56
C LEU A 58 -25.49 5.03 21.50
N ALA A 59 -26.04 4.16 22.34
CA ALA A 59 -25.70 2.74 22.35
C ALA A 59 -26.05 2.05 21.02
N ARG A 60 -27.14 2.49 20.37
CA ARG A 60 -27.55 2.00 19.05
C ARG A 60 -26.59 2.49 17.96
N ALA A 61 -26.19 3.76 17.97
CA ALA A 61 -25.23 4.34 17.03
C ALA A 61 -23.87 3.63 17.13
N ILE A 62 -23.38 3.36 18.35
CA ILE A 62 -22.15 2.63 18.57
C ILE A 62 -22.21 1.21 17.99
N ARG A 63 -23.28 0.46 18.26
CA ARG A 63 -23.45 -0.88 17.68
C ARG A 63 -23.45 -0.87 16.16
N TYR A 64 -24.18 0.06 15.55
CA TYR A 64 -24.23 0.18 14.09
C TYR A 64 -22.88 0.61 13.49
N ALA A 65 -22.14 1.48 14.18
CA ALA A 65 -20.80 1.88 13.75
C ALA A 65 -19.83 0.67 13.74
N ILE A 66 -19.84 -0.12 14.80
CA ILE A 66 -19.02 -1.34 14.91
C ILE A 66 -19.42 -2.36 13.83
N GLU A 67 -20.72 -2.65 13.67
CA GLU A 67 -21.19 -3.62 12.67
C GLU A 67 -20.88 -3.17 11.23
N ARG A 68 -21.09 -1.90 10.89
CA ARG A 68 -20.73 -1.38 9.55
C ARG A 68 -19.22 -1.44 9.31
N HIS A 69 -18.42 -1.09 10.31
CA HIS A 69 -16.96 -1.17 10.20
C HIS A 69 -16.51 -2.61 9.98
N LYS A 70 -17.05 -3.56 10.75
CA LYS A 70 -16.78 -4.99 10.61
C LYS A 70 -17.17 -5.52 9.23
N THR A 71 -18.39 -5.22 8.77
CA THR A 71 -18.85 -5.64 7.44
C THR A 71 -17.97 -5.06 6.32
N LYS A 72 -17.56 -3.78 6.44
CA LYS A 72 -16.65 -3.16 5.48
C LYS A 72 -15.27 -3.84 5.48
N ALA A 73 -14.74 -4.17 6.66
CA ALA A 73 -13.49 -4.92 6.80
C ALA A 73 -13.59 -6.34 6.22
N GLU A 74 -14.71 -7.04 6.42
CA GLU A 74 -14.98 -8.35 5.83
C GLU A 74 -15.05 -8.27 4.29
N LEU A 75 -15.76 -7.28 3.74
CA LEU A 75 -15.80 -7.03 2.29
C LEU A 75 -14.41 -6.71 1.72
N ARG A 76 -13.63 -5.85 2.40
CA ARG A 76 -12.24 -5.58 2.04
C ARG A 76 -11.37 -6.83 2.09
N SER A 77 -11.59 -7.69 3.10
CA SER A 77 -10.85 -8.96 3.20
C SER A 77 -11.20 -9.95 2.09
N LEU A 78 -12.37 -9.83 1.47
CA LEU A 78 -12.76 -10.62 0.29
C LEU A 78 -12.19 -10.03 -1.01
N SER A 79 -11.84 -8.75 -1.03
CA SER A 79 -11.17 -8.13 -2.20
C SER A 79 -9.78 -8.73 -2.39
N LEU A 80 -9.41 -8.96 -3.63
CA LEU A 80 -8.06 -9.36 -4.04
C LEU A 80 -7.21 -8.17 -4.49
N MET A 81 -7.77 -6.96 -4.47
CA MET A 81 -7.15 -5.74 -4.99
C MET A 81 -6.82 -4.77 -3.85
N ASP A 82 -5.74 -3.99 -4.03
CA ASP A 82 -5.37 -2.87 -3.17
C ASP A 82 -6.13 -1.61 -3.59
N GLU A 83 -6.83 -0.97 -2.67
CA GLU A 83 -7.70 0.19 -2.97
C GLU A 83 -6.91 1.42 -3.43
N LEU A 84 -5.67 1.60 -2.97
CA LEU A 84 -4.86 2.77 -3.29
C LEU A 84 -4.27 2.70 -4.70
N THR A 85 -3.77 1.52 -5.07
CA THR A 85 -2.97 1.32 -6.30
C THR A 85 -3.73 0.63 -7.42
N GLY A 86 -4.84 -0.06 -7.12
CA GLY A 86 -5.55 -0.90 -8.06
C GLY A 86 -4.79 -2.16 -8.48
N LEU A 87 -3.64 -2.46 -7.87
CA LEU A 87 -2.90 -3.71 -8.04
C LEU A 87 -3.53 -4.82 -7.17
N TYR A 88 -3.08 -6.05 -7.33
CA TYR A 88 -3.43 -7.09 -6.36
C TYR A 88 -2.91 -6.71 -4.96
N ASN A 89 -3.66 -7.03 -3.92
CA ASN A 89 -3.16 -6.97 -2.55
C ASN A 89 -2.39 -8.27 -2.21
N ARG A 90 -1.81 -8.35 -1.02
CA ARG A 90 -1.05 -9.52 -0.55
C ARG A 90 -1.84 -10.82 -0.70
N ARG A 91 -3.13 -10.82 -0.34
CA ARG A 91 -4.00 -12.00 -0.44
C ARG A 91 -4.20 -12.42 -1.89
N GLY A 92 -4.51 -11.46 -2.77
CA GLY A 92 -4.65 -11.69 -4.21
C GLY A 92 -3.38 -12.24 -4.81
N PHE A 93 -2.23 -11.66 -4.44
CA PHE A 93 -0.93 -12.16 -4.88
C PHE A 93 -0.69 -13.61 -4.49
N LEU A 94 -0.81 -13.96 -3.21
CA LEU A 94 -0.56 -15.32 -2.74
C LEU A 94 -1.48 -16.34 -3.41
N THR A 95 -2.78 -16.03 -3.50
CA THR A 95 -3.77 -16.91 -4.14
C THR A 95 -3.42 -17.20 -5.60
N LEU A 96 -3.07 -16.17 -6.37
CA LEU A 96 -2.77 -16.30 -7.80
C LEU A 96 -1.35 -16.84 -8.05
N ALA A 97 -0.40 -16.49 -7.20
CA ALA A 97 0.98 -16.98 -7.30
C ALA A 97 1.07 -18.51 -7.08
N GLU A 98 0.30 -19.06 -6.13
CA GLU A 98 0.21 -20.52 -5.97
C GLU A 98 -0.30 -21.21 -7.23
N GLN A 99 -1.27 -20.60 -7.93
CA GLN A 99 -1.77 -21.14 -9.20
C GLN A 99 -0.70 -21.05 -10.30
N GLN A 100 0.01 -19.92 -10.39
CA GLN A 100 1.12 -19.73 -11.34
C GLN A 100 2.23 -20.74 -11.11
N VAL A 101 2.62 -21.01 -9.86
CA VAL A 101 3.61 -22.03 -9.50
C VAL A 101 3.15 -23.42 -9.93
N LYS A 102 1.88 -23.79 -9.70
CA LYS A 102 1.33 -25.09 -10.16
C LYS A 102 1.39 -25.23 -11.70
N ILE A 103 1.07 -24.15 -12.42
CA ILE A 103 1.16 -24.10 -13.88
C ILE A 103 2.61 -24.23 -14.34
N ALA A 104 3.52 -23.48 -13.73
CA ALA A 104 4.95 -23.50 -14.02
C ALA A 104 5.56 -24.89 -13.83
N ASN A 105 5.19 -25.58 -12.74
CA ASN A 105 5.61 -26.97 -12.49
C ASN A 105 5.14 -27.92 -13.58
N ARG A 106 3.86 -27.85 -13.97
CA ARG A 106 3.30 -28.70 -15.03
C ARG A 106 3.98 -28.47 -16.39
N LEU A 107 4.30 -27.21 -16.70
CA LEU A 107 4.90 -26.81 -17.96
C LEU A 107 6.44 -26.84 -17.93
N ARG A 108 7.06 -27.13 -16.79
CA ARG A 108 8.50 -27.05 -16.53
C ARG A 108 9.07 -25.68 -16.91
N LYS A 109 8.33 -24.60 -16.60
CA LYS A 109 8.72 -23.21 -16.85
C LYS A 109 9.24 -22.57 -15.58
N ARG A 110 10.25 -21.73 -15.72
CA ARG A 110 10.77 -20.91 -14.63
C ARG A 110 9.91 -19.67 -14.45
N LEU A 111 9.84 -19.18 -13.21
CA LEU A 111 9.22 -17.90 -12.89
C LEU A 111 10.29 -16.94 -12.35
N LEU A 112 10.06 -15.67 -12.59
CA LEU A 112 10.79 -14.58 -11.96
C LEU A 112 9.91 -13.98 -10.86
N LEU A 113 10.41 -13.93 -9.63
CA LEU A 113 9.86 -13.16 -8.54
C LEU A 113 10.72 -11.92 -8.30
N VAL A 114 10.10 -10.76 -8.26
CA VAL A 114 10.71 -9.50 -7.84
C VAL A 114 10.00 -9.02 -6.58
N TYR A 115 10.77 -8.69 -5.55
CA TYR A 115 10.26 -8.00 -4.37
C TYR A 115 10.88 -6.60 -4.33
N ALA A 116 10.06 -5.58 -4.17
CA ALA A 116 10.49 -4.19 -4.22
C ALA A 116 9.95 -3.42 -3.02
N ASP A 117 10.74 -2.49 -2.51
CA ASP A 117 10.40 -1.61 -1.40
C ASP A 117 10.76 -0.18 -1.80
N MET A 118 9.82 0.76 -1.59
CA MET A 118 10.07 2.17 -1.88
C MET A 118 11.04 2.74 -0.85
N ASP A 119 12.10 3.36 -1.34
CA ASP A 119 13.04 4.05 -0.47
C ASP A 119 12.44 5.40 0.00
N ASN A 120 12.68 5.76 1.27
CA ASN A 120 12.38 7.08 1.83
C ASN A 120 10.89 7.50 1.89
N LEU A 121 9.92 6.55 1.83
CA LEU A 121 8.50 6.89 1.96
C LEU A 121 8.19 7.61 3.27
N LYS A 122 8.82 7.22 4.38
CA LYS A 122 8.67 7.90 5.66
C LYS A 122 9.08 9.39 5.57
N TRP A 123 10.19 9.69 4.93
CA TRP A 123 10.62 11.08 4.71
C TRP A 123 9.62 11.87 3.87
N ILE A 124 9.06 11.27 2.81
CA ILE A 124 8.02 11.88 1.98
C ILE A 124 6.80 12.22 2.86
N ASN A 125 6.31 11.26 3.64
CA ASN A 125 5.18 11.46 4.53
C ASN A 125 5.43 12.56 5.59
N ASP A 126 6.59 12.50 6.26
CA ASP A 126 6.93 13.42 7.33
C ASP A 126 7.18 14.85 6.82
N THR A 127 7.67 15.01 5.58
CA THR A 127 8.07 16.33 5.02
C THR A 127 7.00 16.93 4.11
N LEU A 128 6.32 16.10 3.30
CA LEU A 128 5.40 16.54 2.25
C LEU A 128 3.93 16.17 2.56
N GLY A 129 3.71 15.34 3.59
CA GLY A 129 2.39 14.89 4.00
C GLY A 129 1.97 13.56 3.35
N HIS A 130 1.00 12.88 3.97
CA HIS A 130 0.53 11.56 3.56
C HIS A 130 -0.06 11.51 2.14
N LYS A 131 -0.66 12.61 1.66
CA LYS A 131 -1.18 12.69 0.28
C LYS A 131 -0.07 12.52 -0.77
N GLU A 132 1.10 13.12 -0.52
CA GLU A 132 2.25 12.96 -1.39
C GLU A 132 2.88 11.56 -1.26
N GLY A 133 2.85 10.97 -0.06
CA GLY A 133 3.24 9.58 0.13
C GLY A 133 2.35 8.60 -0.63
N ASP A 134 1.05 8.79 -0.58
CA ASP A 134 0.07 8.01 -1.36
C ASP A 134 0.31 8.17 -2.87
N GLN A 135 0.62 9.39 -3.31
CA GLN A 135 0.95 9.64 -4.73
C GLN A 135 2.25 8.96 -5.13
N ALA A 136 3.27 8.95 -4.26
CA ALA A 136 4.52 8.25 -4.52
C ALA A 136 4.31 6.73 -4.65
N ILE A 137 3.46 6.15 -3.81
CA ILE A 137 3.04 4.74 -3.90
C ILE A 137 2.35 4.44 -5.23
N LYS A 138 1.41 5.31 -5.67
CA LYS A 138 0.75 5.19 -6.97
C LYS A 138 1.74 5.30 -8.13
N ASP A 139 2.68 6.22 -8.04
CA ASP A 139 3.72 6.39 -9.05
C ASP A 139 4.62 5.16 -9.21
N LEU A 140 4.93 4.45 -8.12
CA LEU A 140 5.65 3.18 -8.19
C LEU A 140 4.79 2.06 -8.76
N ALA A 141 3.51 1.99 -8.39
CA ALA A 141 2.56 1.03 -8.95
C ALA A 141 2.43 1.19 -10.47
N ASP A 142 2.29 2.43 -10.96
CA ASP A 142 2.24 2.76 -12.37
C ASP A 142 3.54 2.41 -13.10
N LEU A 143 4.68 2.67 -12.47
CA LEU A 143 5.99 2.30 -13.03
C LEU A 143 6.11 0.79 -13.23
N LEU A 144 5.66 0.00 -12.25
CA LEU A 144 5.63 -1.45 -12.34
C LEU A 144 4.68 -1.91 -13.45
N ASN A 145 3.44 -1.43 -13.45
CA ASN A 145 2.44 -1.75 -14.48
C ASN A 145 2.93 -1.48 -15.91
N HIS A 146 3.64 -0.35 -16.14
CA HIS A 146 4.18 0.00 -17.44
C HIS A 146 5.50 -0.73 -17.77
N THR A 147 6.06 -1.47 -16.84
CA THR A 147 7.34 -2.16 -17.04
C THR A 147 7.16 -3.65 -17.24
N PHE A 148 6.24 -4.26 -16.51
CA PHE A 148 5.91 -5.66 -16.62
C PHE A 148 4.77 -5.90 -17.62
N ARG A 149 4.56 -7.15 -18.01
CA ARG A 149 3.53 -7.54 -18.99
C ARG A 149 2.17 -7.65 -18.30
N ALA A 150 1.10 -7.52 -19.05
CA ALA A 150 -0.27 -7.72 -18.54
C ALA A 150 -0.52 -9.16 -18.00
N SER A 151 0.30 -10.13 -18.40
CA SER A 151 0.28 -11.51 -17.89
C SER A 151 1.00 -11.68 -16.57
N ASP A 152 1.81 -10.69 -16.15
CA ASP A 152 2.58 -10.77 -14.93
C ASP A 152 1.69 -10.34 -13.74
N LEU A 153 1.84 -11.02 -12.64
CA LEU A 153 1.12 -10.74 -11.42
C LEU A 153 1.84 -9.63 -10.67
N ILE A 154 1.21 -8.47 -10.50
CA ILE A 154 1.77 -7.32 -9.80
C ILE A 154 0.91 -7.01 -8.59
N ALA A 155 1.53 -6.85 -7.42
CA ALA A 155 0.83 -6.62 -6.17
C ALA A 155 1.54 -5.62 -5.27
N ARG A 156 0.74 -4.95 -4.43
CA ARG A 156 1.20 -4.25 -3.25
C ARG A 156 1.07 -5.17 -2.04
N MET A 157 2.19 -5.48 -1.40
CA MET A 157 2.25 -6.44 -0.29
C MET A 157 1.88 -5.80 1.05
N GLY A 158 2.03 -4.48 1.16
CA GLY A 158 1.68 -3.65 2.31
C GLY A 158 2.60 -2.41 2.37
N GLY A 159 2.12 -1.31 2.95
CA GLY A 159 2.94 -0.10 3.10
C GLY A 159 3.60 0.35 1.79
N ASP A 160 4.91 0.24 1.75
CA ASP A 160 5.82 0.59 0.65
C ASP A 160 6.35 -0.61 -0.15
N GLU A 161 5.83 -1.83 0.13
CA GLU A 161 6.32 -3.08 -0.44
C GLU A 161 5.46 -3.57 -1.61
N PHE A 162 6.13 -4.04 -2.66
CA PHE A 162 5.52 -4.58 -3.87
C PHE A 162 6.13 -5.92 -4.25
N ALA A 163 5.34 -6.77 -4.90
CA ALA A 163 5.81 -8.03 -5.47
C ALA A 163 5.35 -8.17 -6.92
N VAL A 164 6.21 -8.76 -7.75
CA VAL A 164 5.88 -9.12 -9.14
C VAL A 164 6.27 -10.56 -9.39
N LEU A 165 5.36 -11.35 -9.97
CA LEU A 165 5.63 -12.71 -10.41
C LEU A 165 5.28 -12.85 -11.88
N GLY A 166 6.24 -13.28 -12.69
CA GLY A 166 6.03 -13.46 -14.12
C GLY A 166 6.80 -14.68 -14.67
N LEU A 167 6.44 -15.09 -15.88
CA LEU A 167 7.18 -16.13 -16.61
C LEU A 167 8.55 -15.56 -17.02
N GLU A 168 9.60 -16.33 -16.74
CA GLU A 168 10.97 -15.99 -17.11
C GLU A 168 11.38 -16.69 -18.39
N GLU A 169 12.01 -15.94 -19.30
CA GLU A 169 12.62 -16.47 -20.52
C GLU A 169 14.14 -16.67 -20.37
N SER A 170 14.82 -15.80 -19.59
CA SER A 170 16.26 -15.94 -19.32
C SER A 170 16.73 -15.10 -18.10
N VAL A 171 17.84 -15.55 -17.47
CA VAL A 171 18.52 -14.81 -16.36
C VAL A 171 19.03 -13.43 -16.81
N ALA A 172 19.29 -13.23 -18.10
CA ALA A 172 19.68 -11.93 -18.66
C ALA A 172 18.57 -10.87 -18.53
N ASP A 173 17.32 -11.32 -18.37
CA ASP A 173 16.17 -10.41 -18.27
C ASP A 173 16.12 -9.67 -16.91
N PHE A 174 16.69 -10.22 -15.83
CA PHE A 174 16.78 -9.53 -14.53
C PHE A 174 17.52 -8.19 -14.63
N LYS A 175 18.70 -8.21 -15.30
CA LYS A 175 19.51 -7.00 -15.50
C LYS A 175 18.78 -5.99 -16.37
N LYS A 176 18.09 -6.46 -17.43
CA LYS A 176 17.31 -5.59 -18.33
C LYS A 176 16.11 -4.98 -17.63
N ILE A 177 15.36 -5.77 -16.84
CA ILE A 177 14.20 -5.30 -16.07
C ILE A 177 14.66 -4.26 -15.05
N ARG A 178 15.72 -4.55 -14.27
CA ARG A 178 16.30 -3.59 -13.32
C ARG A 178 16.72 -2.29 -14.00
N ALA A 179 17.47 -2.38 -15.11
CA ALA A 179 17.92 -1.20 -15.85
C ALA A 179 16.74 -0.38 -16.38
N ARG A 180 15.71 -1.03 -16.92
CA ARG A 180 14.50 -0.38 -17.41
C ARG A 180 13.72 0.33 -16.30
N LEU A 181 13.58 -0.29 -15.14
CA LEU A 181 12.93 0.31 -13.97
C LEU A 181 13.71 1.53 -13.47
N GLN A 182 15.03 1.40 -13.33
CA GLN A 182 15.90 2.50 -12.90
C GLN A 182 15.91 3.66 -13.89
N GLN A 183 15.95 3.37 -15.19
CA GLN A 183 15.90 4.39 -16.24
C GLN A 183 14.57 5.15 -16.22
N LYS A 184 13.45 4.44 -16.13
CA LYS A 184 12.11 5.05 -16.06
C LYS A 184 11.91 5.87 -14.78
N ALA A 185 12.39 5.38 -13.63
CA ALA A 185 12.37 6.12 -12.37
C ALA A 185 13.23 7.39 -12.46
N GLY A 186 14.43 7.30 -13.03
CA GLY A 186 15.33 8.44 -13.22
C GLY A 186 14.87 9.44 -14.27
N ALA A 187 14.04 9.02 -15.23
CA ALA A 187 13.43 9.93 -16.23
C ALA A 187 12.28 10.77 -15.63
N ARG A 188 11.69 10.32 -14.53
CA ARG A 188 10.73 11.09 -13.73
C ARG A 188 11.52 12.04 -12.83
N LYS A 189 11.96 13.17 -13.41
CA LYS A 189 12.69 14.21 -12.67
C LYS A 189 11.76 14.90 -11.66
N GLU A 190 12.36 15.41 -10.61
CA GLU A 190 11.70 16.37 -9.71
C GLU A 190 11.11 17.51 -10.53
N SER A 191 9.83 17.75 -10.34
CA SER A 191 9.11 18.90 -10.88
C SER A 191 8.43 19.65 -9.75
N PRO A 192 8.00 20.89 -9.93
CA PRO A 192 7.19 21.60 -8.94
C PRO A 192 5.93 20.82 -8.52
N GLU A 193 5.43 19.95 -9.40
CA GLU A 193 4.27 19.08 -9.16
C GLU A 193 4.62 17.77 -8.46
N LYS A 194 5.92 17.37 -8.43
CA LYS A 194 6.43 16.15 -7.78
C LYS A 194 7.75 16.45 -7.06
N PRO A 195 7.66 16.91 -5.80
CA PRO A 195 8.83 17.38 -5.04
C PRO A 195 9.68 16.23 -4.46
N TYR A 196 9.51 15.00 -4.93
CA TYR A 196 10.28 13.83 -4.53
C TYR A 196 10.83 13.07 -5.74
N ARG A 197 11.93 12.37 -5.52
CA ARG A 197 12.51 11.46 -6.49
C ARG A 197 12.08 10.03 -6.17
N LEU A 198 11.48 9.34 -7.14
CA LEU A 198 11.12 7.95 -6.99
C LEU A 198 12.37 7.08 -6.90
N SER A 199 12.56 6.42 -5.77
CA SER A 199 13.65 5.47 -5.49
C SER A 199 13.08 4.22 -4.83
N PHE A 200 13.63 3.07 -5.17
CA PHE A 200 13.20 1.78 -4.60
C PHE A 200 14.35 0.77 -4.65
N SER A 201 14.33 -0.17 -3.73
CA SER A 201 15.27 -1.28 -3.62
C SER A 201 14.58 -2.57 -4.06
N MET A 202 15.29 -3.50 -4.70
CA MET A 202 14.71 -4.69 -5.32
C MET A 202 15.52 -5.96 -5.06
N GLY A 203 14.81 -7.04 -4.72
CA GLY A 203 15.32 -8.41 -4.72
C GLY A 203 14.75 -9.20 -5.89
N PHE A 204 15.59 -9.95 -6.61
CA PHE A 204 15.21 -10.79 -7.74
C PHE A 204 15.50 -12.25 -7.43
N VAL A 205 14.52 -13.11 -7.57
CA VAL A 205 14.65 -14.56 -7.35
C VAL A 205 14.03 -15.32 -8.50
N GLN A 206 14.71 -16.36 -8.94
CA GLN A 206 14.19 -17.31 -9.91
C GLN A 206 13.54 -18.49 -9.17
N TYR A 207 12.33 -18.83 -9.58
CA TYR A 207 11.70 -20.11 -9.27
C TYR A 207 12.14 -21.16 -10.27
N ASP A 208 12.59 -22.30 -9.75
CA ASP A 208 12.98 -23.46 -10.55
C ASP A 208 11.99 -24.60 -10.28
N PRO A 209 11.23 -25.06 -11.29
CA PRO A 209 10.26 -26.14 -11.12
C PRO A 209 10.88 -27.50 -10.75
N GLU A 210 12.21 -27.64 -10.85
CA GLU A 210 12.92 -28.84 -10.40
C GLU A 210 13.20 -28.83 -8.88
N LYS A 211 12.97 -27.67 -8.21
CA LYS A 211 13.11 -27.51 -6.76
C LYS A 211 11.74 -27.44 -6.10
N THR A 212 11.59 -28.16 -4.99
CA THR A 212 10.39 -28.11 -4.15
C THR A 212 10.45 -26.87 -3.25
N GLU A 213 10.18 -25.68 -3.80
CA GLU A 213 10.17 -24.42 -3.06
C GLU A 213 8.79 -23.79 -3.15
N GLY A 214 8.21 -23.40 -2.01
CA GLY A 214 6.92 -22.74 -1.95
C GLY A 214 7.02 -21.24 -2.23
N ILE A 215 5.87 -20.60 -2.48
CA ILE A 215 5.82 -19.14 -2.73
C ILE A 215 6.32 -18.32 -1.53
N ASP A 216 6.06 -18.77 -0.31
CA ASP A 216 6.53 -18.06 0.90
C ASP A 216 8.05 -18.10 1.03
N GLU A 217 8.70 -19.21 0.68
CA GLU A 217 10.16 -19.33 0.68
C GLU A 217 10.80 -18.43 -0.39
N LEU A 218 10.17 -18.37 -1.57
CA LEU A 218 10.58 -17.47 -2.64
C LEU A 218 10.47 -16.00 -2.22
N LEU A 219 9.36 -15.61 -1.60
CA LEU A 219 9.14 -14.27 -1.08
C LEU A 219 10.20 -13.90 -0.04
N ALA A 220 10.46 -14.79 0.92
CA ALA A 220 11.46 -14.57 1.96
C ALA A 220 12.88 -14.41 1.40
N ARG A 221 13.22 -15.13 0.31
CA ARG A 221 14.51 -14.96 -0.38
C ARG A 221 14.60 -13.65 -1.13
N ALA A 222 13.52 -13.26 -1.81
CA ALA A 222 13.48 -12.01 -2.56
C ALA A 222 13.53 -10.79 -1.62
N ASP A 223 12.81 -10.84 -0.50
CA ASP A 223 12.85 -9.83 0.55
C ASP A 223 14.26 -9.65 1.12
N ARG A 224 14.96 -10.76 1.45
CA ARG A 224 16.35 -10.69 1.92
C ARG A 224 17.27 -9.97 0.93
N LEU A 225 17.18 -10.32 -0.35
CA LEU A 225 18.00 -9.68 -1.40
C LEU A 225 17.66 -8.20 -1.58
N MET A 226 16.39 -7.84 -1.45
CA MET A 226 15.93 -6.44 -1.47
C MET A 226 16.50 -5.67 -0.27
N TYR A 227 16.45 -6.26 0.93
CA TYR A 227 17.00 -5.64 2.14
C TYR A 227 18.53 -5.44 2.07
N GLU A 228 19.27 -6.39 1.50
CA GLU A 228 20.72 -6.26 1.24
C GLU A 228 20.99 -5.07 0.30
N GLU A 229 20.24 -4.94 -0.79
CA GLU A 229 20.35 -3.79 -1.70
C GLU A 229 20.04 -2.46 -0.99
N LYS A 230 18.95 -2.42 -0.19
CA LYS A 230 18.54 -1.23 0.58
C LYS A 230 19.64 -0.79 1.56
N THR A 231 20.26 -1.76 2.22
CA THR A 231 21.37 -1.51 3.15
C THR A 231 22.61 -0.95 2.44
N LEU A 232 22.98 -1.52 1.29
CA LEU A 232 24.11 -1.05 0.48
C LEU A 232 23.88 0.36 -0.08
N LYS A 233 22.67 0.71 -0.47
CA LYS A 233 22.31 2.08 -0.91
C LYS A 233 22.50 3.08 0.22
N LYS A 234 21.94 2.79 1.41
CA LYS A 234 22.05 3.66 2.60
C LYS A 234 23.50 3.87 3.03
N ALA A 235 24.35 2.85 2.94
CA ALA A 235 25.78 2.96 3.25
C ALA A 235 26.51 3.89 2.27
N LYS A 236 26.18 3.81 0.96
CA LYS A 236 26.76 4.68 -0.08
C LYS A 236 26.32 6.14 0.06
N GLU A 237 25.10 6.40 0.48
CA GLU A 237 24.57 7.76 0.72
C GLU A 237 25.29 8.41 1.92
N LYS A 238 25.49 7.66 3.02
CA LYS A 238 26.22 8.12 4.21
C LYS A 238 27.71 8.39 3.96
N GLY A 239 28.34 7.73 3.00
CA GLY A 239 29.75 7.92 2.66
C GLY A 239 30.00 9.06 1.66
N ARG A 240 28.96 9.76 1.19
CA ARG A 240 29.06 10.88 0.25
C ARG A 240 28.75 12.24 0.88
N GLY A 241 28.33 12.28 2.13
CA GLY A 241 28.12 13.49 2.94
C GLY A 241 29.24 13.66 3.94
#